data_342a4c6c9e134644a272ccd0018a0775
#
_entry.id   342a4c6c9e134644a272ccd0018a0775
#
_cell.length_a   1.000
_cell.length_b   1.000
_cell.length_c   1.000
_cell.angle_alpha   90.00
_cell.angle_beta   90.00
_cell.angle_gamma   90.00
#
_symmetry.space_group_name_H-M   'P 1'
#
loop_
_entity.id
_entity.type
_entity.pdbx_description
1 polymer ?
#
loop_
_entity_poly.entity_id
_entity_poly.type
_entity_poly.pdbx_seq_one_letter_code
_entity_poly.pdbx_strand_id
1 'polypeptide(L)'
;MNYQTIFITGAASGLGRALALALSGPGRHLYLADCNATGLEATRAGCHEKGATARTTCLDVTDQEAMTRWCTQDADRAIDLLLACAGVTGGVDALDKEQAAFESPEQIRRMMAVNLDGALNAILPVMERMRSQPLQKSGRLSRHRGQICAIASVAGLVSYPGTPSYSASKAALDRFLVASGAYSRRAGIHLSSVCCSFVATPMVAQNRFPMPGLMNVEDATAHILRGLVRRKRRIICPSWLVLGSRFMDVLPIRLAEFYYTRQPTGRPGSMPGVDTPGCKDQPEQASRT
;
A
#
# COMPACT_ATOMS: atom_id res chain seq x y z
N MET A 1 3.20 1.37 -20.59
CA MET A 1 3.46 2.71 -20.00
C MET A 1 4.90 2.75 -19.60
N ASN A 2 5.58 3.82 -19.92
CA ASN A 2 6.97 4.01 -19.53
C ASN A 2 6.98 4.95 -18.31
N TYR A 3 6.88 4.40 -17.09
CA TYR A 3 7.06 5.18 -15.87
C TYR A 3 8.55 5.48 -15.72
N GLN A 4 8.92 6.75 -15.72
CA GLN A 4 10.30 7.19 -15.50
C GLN A 4 10.55 7.59 -14.06
N THR A 5 9.61 8.31 -13.44
CA THR A 5 9.72 8.78 -12.05
C THR A 5 8.67 8.11 -11.19
N ILE A 6 9.12 7.33 -10.22
CA ILE A 6 8.29 6.43 -9.43
C ILE A 6 8.53 6.67 -7.94
N PHE A 7 7.49 6.96 -7.19
CA PHE A 7 7.51 7.12 -5.74
C PHE A 7 6.88 5.90 -5.09
N ILE A 8 7.52 5.33 -4.07
CA ILE A 8 7.06 4.09 -3.40
C ILE A 8 7.23 4.24 -1.89
N THR A 9 6.13 4.17 -1.13
CA THR A 9 6.18 4.01 0.33
C THR A 9 6.11 2.54 0.71
N GLY A 10 6.63 2.16 1.89
CA GLY A 10 6.72 0.75 2.29
C GLY A 10 7.70 -0.04 1.43
N ALA A 11 8.77 0.62 0.97
CA ALA A 11 9.68 0.07 -0.03
C ALA A 11 10.77 -0.86 0.54
N ALA A 12 10.91 -0.95 1.87
CA ALA A 12 11.95 -1.76 2.51
C ALA A 12 11.69 -3.27 2.46
N SER A 13 10.44 -3.70 2.30
CA SER A 13 10.09 -5.12 2.37
C SER A 13 8.85 -5.47 1.54
N GLY A 14 8.53 -6.76 1.50
CA GLY A 14 7.27 -7.30 0.97
C GLY A 14 6.92 -6.79 -0.42
N LEU A 15 5.67 -6.39 -0.59
CA LEU A 15 5.12 -6.01 -1.89
C LEU A 15 5.71 -4.69 -2.41
N GLY A 16 5.99 -3.71 -1.53
CA GLY A 16 6.61 -2.43 -1.92
C GLY A 16 8.01 -2.64 -2.51
N ARG A 17 8.84 -3.46 -1.85
CA ARG A 17 10.16 -3.85 -2.37
C ARG A 17 10.05 -4.61 -3.69
N ALA A 18 9.14 -5.57 -3.79
CA ALA A 18 8.98 -6.35 -5.01
C ALA A 18 8.53 -5.49 -6.21
N LEU A 19 7.63 -4.53 -5.97
CA LEU A 19 7.21 -3.56 -6.98
C LEU A 19 8.36 -2.62 -7.38
N ALA A 20 9.19 -2.16 -6.42
CA ALA A 20 10.37 -1.36 -6.70
C ALA A 20 11.34 -2.09 -7.63
N LEU A 21 11.68 -3.33 -7.29
CA LEU A 21 12.58 -4.17 -8.09
C LEU A 21 12.02 -4.52 -9.48
N ALA A 22 10.71 -4.75 -9.57
CA ALA A 22 10.05 -5.06 -10.84
C ALA A 22 9.91 -3.82 -11.75
N LEU A 23 9.86 -2.64 -11.16
CA LEU A 23 9.80 -1.36 -11.89
C LEU A 23 11.18 -0.77 -12.16
N SER A 24 12.26 -1.37 -11.69
CA SER A 24 13.63 -0.92 -11.93
C SER A 24 14.09 -1.22 -13.34
N GLY A 25 14.96 -0.36 -13.87
CA GLY A 25 15.60 -0.50 -15.18
C GLY A 25 16.24 0.81 -15.64
N PRO A 26 17.00 0.80 -16.74
CA PRO A 26 17.66 1.98 -17.26
C PRO A 26 16.71 3.14 -17.50
N GLY A 27 17.14 4.35 -17.13
CA GLY A 27 16.37 5.59 -17.30
C GLY A 27 15.20 5.74 -16.31
N ARG A 28 15.08 4.90 -15.30
CA ARG A 28 14.07 5.02 -14.25
C ARG A 28 14.67 5.62 -12.98
N HIS A 29 13.89 6.47 -12.33
CA HIS A 29 14.21 7.15 -11.09
C HIS A 29 13.20 6.75 -10.02
N LEU A 30 13.64 6.01 -9.01
CA LEU A 30 12.81 5.54 -7.92
C LEU A 30 13.10 6.35 -6.65
N TYR A 31 12.04 6.82 -6.02
CA TYR A 31 12.06 7.47 -4.71
C TYR A 31 11.41 6.51 -3.73
N LEU A 32 12.22 5.96 -2.82
CA LEU A 32 11.83 4.88 -1.93
C LEU A 32 11.75 5.41 -0.49
N ALA A 33 10.61 5.22 0.17
CA ALA A 33 10.39 5.63 1.55
C ALA A 33 9.93 4.46 2.41
N ASP A 34 10.49 4.35 3.62
CA ASP A 34 10.13 3.37 4.65
C ASP A 34 10.70 3.83 5.99
N CYS A 35 10.21 3.30 7.10
CA CYS A 35 10.83 3.49 8.42
C CYS A 35 12.00 2.53 8.67
N ASN A 36 12.22 1.51 7.83
CA ASN A 36 13.32 0.54 7.94
C ASN A 36 14.46 0.92 6.98
N ALA A 37 15.45 1.64 7.50
CA ALA A 37 16.61 2.11 6.74
C ALA A 37 17.42 0.95 6.11
N THR A 38 17.66 -0.13 6.85
CA THR A 38 18.41 -1.30 6.35
C THR A 38 17.71 -1.96 5.18
N GLY A 39 16.39 -2.16 5.27
CA GLY A 39 15.59 -2.73 4.20
C GLY A 39 15.54 -1.81 2.96
N LEU A 40 15.51 -0.48 3.18
CA LEU A 40 15.58 0.50 2.09
C LEU A 40 16.90 0.40 1.31
N GLU A 41 18.04 0.32 2.01
CA GLU A 41 19.34 0.20 1.37
C GLU A 41 19.46 -1.09 0.56
N ALA A 42 18.97 -2.21 1.08
CA ALA A 42 18.91 -3.46 0.32
C ALA A 42 18.04 -3.35 -0.94
N THR A 43 16.93 -2.62 -0.86
CA THR A 43 16.06 -2.37 -2.01
C THR A 43 16.73 -1.44 -3.02
N ARG A 44 17.39 -0.38 -2.55
CA ARG A 44 18.14 0.57 -3.39
C ARG A 44 19.22 -0.15 -4.18
N ALA A 45 20.03 -0.99 -3.51
CA ALA A 45 21.08 -1.78 -4.16
C ALA A 45 20.50 -2.65 -5.29
N GLY A 46 19.44 -3.41 -5.03
CA GLY A 46 18.79 -4.24 -6.05
C GLY A 46 18.17 -3.43 -7.20
N CYS A 47 17.73 -2.19 -6.96
CA CYS A 47 17.28 -1.28 -8.03
C CYS A 47 18.45 -0.83 -8.92
N HIS A 48 19.59 -0.50 -8.30
CA HIS A 48 20.82 -0.09 -9.02
C HIS A 48 21.38 -1.24 -9.89
N GLU A 49 21.40 -2.47 -9.37
CA GLU A 49 21.80 -3.66 -10.14
C GLU A 49 20.97 -3.84 -11.41
N LYS A 50 19.72 -3.37 -11.41
CA LYS A 50 18.84 -3.38 -12.59
C LYS A 50 18.97 -2.12 -13.46
N GLY A 51 19.93 -1.24 -13.17
CA GLY A 51 20.22 -0.03 -13.95
C GLY A 51 19.31 1.16 -13.64
N ALA A 52 18.52 1.13 -12.58
CA ALA A 52 17.73 2.27 -12.15
C ALA A 52 18.52 3.20 -11.24
N THR A 53 18.15 4.48 -11.21
CA THR A 53 18.58 5.39 -10.14
C THR A 53 17.56 5.32 -9.01
N ALA A 54 18.00 5.00 -7.80
CA ALA A 54 17.12 4.94 -6.65
C ALA A 54 17.64 5.81 -5.50
N ARG A 55 16.75 6.62 -4.91
CA ARG A 55 16.99 7.43 -3.70
C ARG A 55 16.14 6.90 -2.57
N THR A 56 16.71 6.80 -1.39
CA THR A 56 16.02 6.33 -0.18
C THR A 56 15.80 7.47 0.80
N THR A 57 14.68 7.45 1.47
CA THR A 57 14.37 8.36 2.56
C THR A 57 13.76 7.55 3.71
N CYS A 58 14.44 7.52 4.85
CA CYS A 58 13.91 6.92 6.06
C CYS A 58 12.90 7.89 6.68
N LEU A 59 11.62 7.52 6.72
CA LEU A 59 10.55 8.32 7.30
C LEU A 59 9.36 7.46 7.73
N ASP A 60 8.60 7.97 8.69
CA ASP A 60 7.30 7.41 9.06
C ASP A 60 6.20 8.08 8.20
N VAL A 61 5.36 7.30 7.55
CA VAL A 61 4.25 7.82 6.73
C VAL A 61 3.22 8.60 7.54
N THR A 62 3.19 8.44 8.86
CA THR A 62 2.31 9.21 9.76
C THR A 62 2.79 10.64 10.00
N ASP A 63 4.07 10.93 9.71
CA ASP A 63 4.60 12.29 9.73
C ASP A 63 4.21 13.02 8.43
N GLN A 64 3.14 13.79 8.51
CA GLN A 64 2.58 14.53 7.38
C GLN A 64 3.56 15.52 6.75
N GLU A 65 4.36 16.21 7.58
CA GLU A 65 5.32 17.19 7.08
C GLU A 65 6.49 16.52 6.36
N ALA A 66 7.06 15.46 6.94
CA ALA A 66 8.11 14.68 6.30
C ALA A 66 7.61 14.08 4.97
N MET A 67 6.40 13.54 4.95
CA MET A 67 5.77 13.02 3.74
C MET A 67 5.58 14.11 2.68
N THR A 68 5.13 15.31 3.07
CA THR A 68 4.97 16.43 2.14
C THR A 68 6.32 16.83 1.53
N ARG A 69 7.36 16.99 2.38
CA ARG A 69 8.72 17.27 1.89
C ARG A 69 9.21 16.19 0.93
N TRP A 70 9.02 14.92 1.27
CA TRP A 70 9.41 13.80 0.41
C TRP A 70 8.65 13.79 -0.92
N CYS A 71 7.35 14.03 -0.93
CA CYS A 71 6.54 14.07 -2.15
C CYS A 71 6.86 15.26 -3.05
N THR A 72 7.41 16.35 -2.50
CA THR A 72 7.71 17.59 -3.24
C THR A 72 9.18 17.74 -3.61
N GLN A 73 10.06 16.85 -3.17
CA GLN A 73 11.46 16.86 -3.59
C GLN A 73 11.59 16.73 -5.12
N ASP A 74 12.66 17.26 -5.68
CA ASP A 74 12.91 17.28 -7.14
C ASP A 74 11.68 17.79 -7.93
N ALA A 75 11.22 19.01 -7.58
CA ALA A 75 9.99 19.61 -8.11
C ALA A 75 9.97 19.72 -9.64
N ASP A 76 11.14 19.84 -10.28
CA ASP A 76 11.30 19.96 -11.74
C ASP A 76 11.02 18.63 -12.48
N ARG A 77 10.96 17.52 -11.76
CA ARG A 77 10.75 16.20 -12.35
C ARG A 77 9.29 15.77 -12.20
N ALA A 78 8.62 15.52 -13.30
CA ALA A 78 7.24 15.03 -13.28
C ALA A 78 7.16 13.64 -12.62
N ILE A 79 6.14 13.41 -11.80
CA ILE A 79 5.86 12.09 -11.18
C ILE A 79 4.94 11.29 -12.11
N ASP A 80 5.38 10.12 -12.54
CA ASP A 80 4.57 9.23 -13.38
C ASP A 80 3.72 8.26 -12.56
N LEU A 81 4.26 7.77 -11.42
CA LEU A 81 3.62 6.76 -10.58
C LEU A 81 3.91 6.97 -9.10
N LEU A 82 2.87 6.96 -8.28
CA LEU A 82 2.97 6.76 -6.84
C LEU A 82 2.42 5.38 -6.48
N LEU A 83 3.17 4.61 -5.70
CA LEU A 83 2.76 3.37 -5.06
C LEU A 83 2.75 3.57 -3.53
N ALA A 84 1.58 3.78 -2.95
CA ALA A 84 1.40 3.84 -1.51
C ALA A 84 1.24 2.41 -0.96
N CYS A 85 2.38 1.79 -0.58
CA CYS A 85 2.44 0.39 -0.13
C CYS A 85 2.65 0.25 1.38
N ALA A 86 3.03 1.32 2.09
CA ALA A 86 3.19 1.30 3.54
C ALA A 86 1.89 0.86 4.22
N GLY A 87 2.03 0.03 5.23
CA GLY A 87 0.87 -0.46 5.98
C GLY A 87 1.27 -1.44 7.07
N VAL A 88 0.41 -1.57 8.04
CA VAL A 88 0.55 -2.50 9.17
C VAL A 88 -0.68 -3.40 9.23
N THR A 89 -0.54 -4.54 9.91
CA THR A 89 -1.63 -5.46 10.19
C THR A 89 -1.77 -5.65 11.69
N GLY A 90 -2.90 -6.15 12.12
CA GLY A 90 -3.21 -6.50 13.48
C GLY A 90 -4.56 -7.19 13.53
N GLY A 91 -5.03 -7.53 14.71
CA GLY A 91 -6.33 -8.17 14.91
C GLY A 91 -6.56 -8.49 16.38
N VAL A 92 -7.66 -9.15 16.66
CA VAL A 92 -8.00 -9.66 18.00
C VAL A 92 -7.35 -11.01 18.25
N ASP A 93 -6.82 -11.20 19.45
CA ASP A 93 -6.30 -12.50 19.88
C ASP A 93 -7.50 -13.39 20.29
N ALA A 94 -7.93 -14.22 19.35
CA ALA A 94 -9.15 -15.02 19.48
C ALA A 94 -8.97 -16.31 20.30
N LEU A 95 -7.83 -16.50 20.98
CA LEU A 95 -7.56 -17.72 21.76
C LEU A 95 -8.14 -17.67 23.17
N ASP A 96 -8.52 -16.49 23.64
CA ASP A 96 -9.17 -16.37 24.95
C ASP A 96 -10.68 -16.33 24.77
N LYS A 97 -11.30 -17.52 24.74
CA LYS A 97 -12.76 -17.66 24.60
C LYS A 97 -13.54 -17.10 25.80
N GLU A 98 -12.85 -16.84 26.90
CA GLU A 98 -13.48 -16.35 28.14
C GLU A 98 -13.36 -14.82 28.28
N GLN A 99 -12.38 -14.20 27.63
CA GLN A 99 -12.26 -12.75 27.53
C GLN A 99 -12.52 -12.36 26.09
N ALA A 100 -13.65 -11.72 25.83
CA ALA A 100 -13.92 -11.11 24.52
C ALA A 100 -12.78 -10.14 24.18
N ALA A 101 -11.80 -10.62 23.42
CA ALA A 101 -10.63 -9.83 23.08
C ALA A 101 -11.03 -8.74 22.08
N PHE A 102 -10.94 -7.50 22.51
CA PHE A 102 -11.08 -6.33 21.65
C PHE A 102 -9.68 -5.85 21.23
N GLU A 103 -9.61 -5.26 20.04
CA GLU A 103 -8.40 -4.50 19.67
C GLU A 103 -8.19 -3.36 20.68
N SER A 104 -6.94 -3.12 21.10
CA SER A 104 -6.66 -1.99 22.00
C SER A 104 -6.90 -0.65 21.28
N PRO A 105 -7.26 0.43 22.03
CA PRO A 105 -7.40 1.76 21.44
C PRO A 105 -6.15 2.24 20.68
N GLU A 106 -4.96 1.89 21.19
CA GLU A 106 -3.67 2.22 20.58
C GLU A 106 -3.50 1.49 19.24
N GLN A 107 -3.83 0.20 19.20
CA GLN A 107 -3.81 -0.61 17.98
C GLN A 107 -4.75 -0.04 16.92
N ILE A 108 -6.00 0.28 17.30
CA ILE A 108 -6.99 0.87 16.40
C ILE A 108 -6.47 2.18 15.81
N ARG A 109 -5.98 3.10 16.68
CA ARG A 109 -5.46 4.41 16.25
C ARG A 109 -4.26 4.25 15.33
N ARG A 110 -3.30 3.37 15.69
CA ARG A 110 -2.12 3.10 14.85
C ARG A 110 -2.52 2.53 13.49
N MET A 111 -3.51 1.65 13.45
CA MET A 111 -3.99 1.06 12.21
C MET A 111 -4.57 2.12 11.27
N MET A 112 -5.36 3.04 11.80
CA MET A 112 -5.91 4.16 11.03
C MET A 112 -4.80 5.12 10.60
N ALA A 113 -3.93 5.53 11.51
CA ALA A 113 -2.85 6.47 11.23
C ALA A 113 -1.91 5.97 10.12
N VAL A 114 -1.49 4.69 10.15
CA VAL A 114 -0.57 4.17 9.14
C VAL A 114 -1.28 3.81 7.83
N ASN A 115 -2.37 3.02 7.90
CA ASN A 115 -2.98 2.45 6.70
C ASN A 115 -3.85 3.43 5.92
N LEU A 116 -4.44 4.44 6.59
CA LEU A 116 -5.28 5.44 5.95
C LEU A 116 -4.57 6.78 5.88
N ASP A 117 -4.28 7.41 7.02
CA ASP A 117 -3.69 8.76 7.04
C ASP A 117 -2.31 8.77 6.39
N GLY A 118 -1.46 7.77 6.68
CA GLY A 118 -0.15 7.62 6.05
C GLY A 118 -0.22 7.45 4.53
N ALA A 119 -1.21 6.71 4.03
CA ALA A 119 -1.44 6.63 2.59
C ALA A 119 -1.92 7.97 2.02
N LEU A 120 -2.82 8.68 2.70
CA LEU A 120 -3.31 10.00 2.28
C LEU A 120 -2.20 11.05 2.32
N ASN A 121 -1.28 11.00 3.30
CA ASN A 121 -0.11 11.88 3.39
C ASN A 121 0.81 11.75 2.16
N ALA A 122 0.83 10.60 1.48
CA ALA A 122 1.52 10.43 0.20
C ALA A 122 0.64 10.84 -1.00
N ILE A 123 -0.62 10.43 -0.99
CA ILE A 123 -1.54 10.58 -2.14
C ILE A 123 -1.87 12.04 -2.39
N LEU A 124 -2.19 12.82 -1.35
CA LEU A 124 -2.70 14.19 -1.52
C LEU A 124 -1.63 15.14 -2.09
N PRO A 125 -0.40 15.21 -1.56
CA PRO A 125 0.65 16.06 -2.14
C PRO A 125 1.03 15.64 -3.57
N VAL A 126 1.12 14.33 -3.85
CA VAL A 126 1.42 13.83 -5.19
C VAL A 126 0.28 14.14 -6.16
N MET A 127 -0.97 14.04 -5.74
CA MET A 127 -2.14 14.38 -6.56
C MET A 127 -2.12 15.86 -6.94
N GLU A 128 -1.82 16.75 -5.99
CA GLU A 128 -1.71 18.19 -6.26
C GLU A 128 -0.54 18.49 -7.21
N ARG A 129 0.61 17.87 -6.98
CA ARG A 129 1.76 17.99 -7.88
C ARG A 129 1.43 17.48 -9.29
N MET A 130 0.75 16.34 -9.42
CA MET A 130 0.31 15.82 -10.72
C MET A 130 -0.68 16.75 -11.43
N ARG A 131 -1.53 17.49 -10.70
CA ARG A 131 -2.44 18.47 -11.29
C ARG A 131 -1.72 19.60 -12.02
N SER A 132 -0.57 20.00 -11.49
CA SER A 132 0.28 21.06 -12.07
C SER A 132 1.18 20.56 -13.20
N GLN A 133 1.34 19.25 -13.37
CA GLN A 133 2.17 18.68 -14.43
C GLN A 133 1.52 18.85 -15.83
N PRO A 134 2.33 18.96 -16.89
CA PRO A 134 1.82 18.98 -18.25
C PRO A 134 1.11 17.67 -18.61
N LEU A 135 0.06 17.75 -19.42
CA LEU A 135 -0.62 16.58 -19.95
C LEU A 135 0.27 15.85 -20.95
N GLN A 136 0.67 14.66 -20.63
CA GLN A 136 1.39 13.76 -21.52
C GLN A 136 0.41 13.06 -22.48
N LYS A 137 0.79 12.95 -23.76
CA LYS A 137 0.03 12.17 -24.74
C LYS A 137 0.50 10.71 -24.69
N SER A 138 -0.42 9.79 -24.43
CA SER A 138 -0.19 8.35 -24.52
C SER A 138 -1.12 7.75 -25.57
N GLY A 139 -0.59 7.58 -26.78
CA GLY A 139 -1.39 7.16 -27.94
C GLY A 139 -2.33 8.25 -28.47
N ARG A 140 -3.19 7.87 -29.43
CA ARG A 140 -4.00 8.83 -30.20
C ARG A 140 -5.08 9.57 -29.42
N LEU A 141 -5.56 9.02 -28.29
CA LEU A 141 -6.72 9.55 -27.54
C LEU A 141 -6.52 9.66 -26.02
N SER A 142 -5.37 9.25 -25.47
CA SER A 142 -5.16 9.22 -24.03
C SER A 142 -4.20 10.32 -23.59
N ARG A 143 -4.72 11.24 -22.79
CA ARG A 143 -3.94 12.26 -22.09
C ARG A 143 -3.84 11.87 -20.61
N HIS A 144 -2.66 11.96 -20.01
CA HIS A 144 -2.48 11.68 -18.58
C HIS A 144 -1.39 12.56 -17.97
N ARG A 145 -1.48 12.78 -16.68
CA ARG A 145 -0.47 13.47 -15.87
C ARG A 145 0.29 12.51 -14.97
N GLY A 146 -0.34 11.43 -14.55
CA GLY A 146 0.26 10.42 -13.72
C GLY A 146 -0.73 9.39 -13.23
N GLN A 147 -0.23 8.44 -12.45
CA GLN A 147 -1.02 7.39 -11.82
C GLN A 147 -0.67 7.26 -10.35
N ILE A 148 -1.68 7.07 -9.52
CA ILE A 148 -1.55 6.82 -8.08
C ILE A 148 -2.19 5.47 -7.80
N CYS A 149 -1.48 4.63 -7.08
CA CYS A 149 -1.93 3.32 -6.68
C CYS A 149 -1.68 3.13 -5.18
N ALA A 150 -2.68 2.67 -4.44
CA ALA A 150 -2.48 2.31 -3.05
C ALA A 150 -2.91 0.87 -2.77
N ILE A 151 -2.22 0.25 -1.80
CA ILE A 151 -2.47 -1.13 -1.40
C ILE A 151 -3.56 -1.14 -0.32
N ALA A 152 -4.78 -1.42 -0.76
CA ALA A 152 -5.90 -1.79 0.08
C ALA A 152 -5.84 -3.29 0.44
N SER A 153 -6.98 -3.94 0.63
CA SER A 153 -7.07 -5.37 0.94
C SER A 153 -8.46 -5.91 0.56
N VAL A 154 -8.56 -7.20 0.31
CA VAL A 154 -9.84 -7.90 0.27
C VAL A 154 -10.58 -7.80 1.62
N ALA A 155 -9.84 -7.70 2.74
CA ALA A 155 -10.41 -7.44 4.05
C ALA A 155 -11.20 -6.11 4.14
N GLY A 156 -10.88 -5.13 3.29
CA GLY A 156 -11.66 -3.89 3.16
C GLY A 156 -12.97 -4.04 2.36
N LEU A 157 -13.23 -5.21 1.81
CA LEU A 157 -14.46 -5.53 1.08
C LEU A 157 -15.44 -6.39 1.90
N VAL A 158 -15.09 -6.72 3.14
CA VAL A 158 -15.87 -7.56 4.05
C VAL A 158 -15.78 -7.04 5.49
N SER A 159 -16.79 -7.34 6.30
CA SER A 159 -16.83 -7.01 7.73
C SER A 159 -16.31 -8.19 8.56
N TYR A 160 -14.99 -8.46 8.48
CA TYR A 160 -14.39 -9.60 9.18
C TYR A 160 -14.09 -9.28 10.64
N PRO A 161 -14.68 -10.03 11.62
CA PRO A 161 -14.55 -9.72 13.04
C PRO A 161 -13.13 -9.86 13.60
N GLY A 162 -12.28 -10.68 12.97
CA GLY A 162 -10.93 -10.93 13.45
C GLY A 162 -9.95 -9.75 13.29
N THR A 163 -10.29 -8.77 12.47
CA THR A 163 -9.42 -7.60 12.19
C THR A 163 -10.24 -6.33 11.90
N PRO A 164 -11.03 -5.83 12.87
CA PRO A 164 -11.98 -4.74 12.60
C PRO A 164 -11.32 -3.45 12.15
N SER A 165 -10.27 -2.99 12.85
CA SER A 165 -9.58 -1.74 12.50
C SER A 165 -8.81 -1.85 11.18
N TYR A 166 -8.20 -3.00 10.90
CA TYR A 166 -7.54 -3.25 9.62
C TYR A 166 -8.56 -3.20 8.47
N SER A 167 -9.67 -3.94 8.59
CA SER A 167 -10.74 -3.94 7.59
C SER A 167 -11.31 -2.55 7.36
N ALA A 168 -11.59 -1.79 8.43
CA ALA A 168 -12.07 -0.42 8.35
C ALA A 168 -11.07 0.51 7.63
N SER A 169 -9.79 0.46 7.99
CA SER A 169 -8.76 1.30 7.37
C SER A 169 -8.59 1.01 5.86
N LYS A 170 -8.61 -0.27 5.48
CA LYS A 170 -8.48 -0.68 4.08
C LYS A 170 -9.77 -0.43 3.27
N ALA A 171 -10.94 -0.51 3.90
CA ALA A 171 -12.20 -0.11 3.29
C ALA A 171 -12.25 1.39 3.02
N ALA A 172 -11.84 2.22 3.97
CA ALA A 172 -11.79 3.67 3.81
C ALA A 172 -10.85 4.07 2.67
N LEU A 173 -9.64 3.50 2.61
CA LEU A 173 -8.67 3.75 1.54
C LEU A 173 -9.21 3.33 0.16
N ASP A 174 -9.80 2.13 0.04
CA ASP A 174 -10.40 1.66 -1.21
C ASP A 174 -11.52 2.59 -1.68
N ARG A 175 -12.45 2.95 -0.77
CA ARG A 175 -13.57 3.83 -1.10
C ARG A 175 -13.09 5.22 -1.53
N PHE A 176 -12.11 5.79 -0.82
CA PHE A 176 -11.51 7.07 -1.20
C PHE A 176 -10.96 7.04 -2.63
N LEU A 177 -10.13 6.06 -2.96
CA LEU A 177 -9.50 5.95 -4.27
C LEU A 177 -10.53 5.74 -5.40
N VAL A 178 -11.50 4.85 -5.18
CA VAL A 178 -12.51 4.53 -6.21
C VAL A 178 -13.44 5.71 -6.44
N ALA A 179 -13.90 6.38 -5.37
CA ALA A 179 -14.79 7.53 -5.48
C ALA A 179 -14.09 8.73 -6.12
N SER A 180 -12.89 9.08 -5.64
CA SER A 180 -12.09 10.19 -6.19
C SER A 180 -11.66 9.96 -7.64
N GLY A 181 -11.51 8.70 -8.06
CA GLY A 181 -11.06 8.34 -9.41
C GLY A 181 -11.97 8.83 -10.54
N ALA A 182 -13.23 9.16 -10.26
CA ALA A 182 -14.15 9.71 -11.26
C ALA A 182 -13.72 11.11 -11.71
N TYR A 183 -13.40 11.98 -10.74
CA TYR A 183 -12.97 13.36 -10.99
C TYR A 183 -11.50 13.46 -11.36
N SER A 184 -10.62 12.73 -10.67
CA SER A 184 -9.18 12.73 -10.94
C SER A 184 -8.85 12.36 -12.38
N ARG A 185 -9.60 11.42 -12.96
CA ARG A 185 -9.43 11.04 -14.36
C ARG A 185 -9.70 12.17 -15.34
N ARG A 186 -10.67 13.08 -15.04
CA ARG A 186 -10.90 14.28 -15.85
C ARG A 186 -9.69 15.21 -15.82
N ALA A 187 -8.97 15.24 -14.72
CA ALA A 187 -7.70 15.96 -14.58
C ALA A 187 -6.50 15.20 -15.16
N GLY A 188 -6.69 14.03 -15.77
CA GLY A 188 -5.61 13.19 -16.31
C GLY A 188 -4.86 12.37 -15.29
N ILE A 189 -5.37 12.22 -14.06
CA ILE A 189 -4.76 11.44 -12.98
C ILE A 189 -5.55 10.14 -12.80
N HIS A 190 -4.86 8.99 -12.89
CA HIS A 190 -5.48 7.69 -12.71
C HIS A 190 -5.27 7.19 -11.28
N LEU A 191 -6.36 6.89 -10.56
CA LEU A 191 -6.31 6.28 -9.24
C LEU A 191 -6.64 4.80 -9.34
N SER A 192 -5.84 3.96 -8.68
CA SER A 192 -5.99 2.51 -8.60
C SER A 192 -5.96 2.06 -7.15
N SER A 193 -6.97 1.31 -6.73
CA SER A 193 -6.99 0.59 -5.46
C SER A 193 -6.60 -0.86 -5.72
N VAL A 194 -5.63 -1.39 -4.97
CA VAL A 194 -5.22 -2.79 -5.03
C VAL A 194 -5.82 -3.54 -3.85
N CYS A 195 -6.75 -4.43 -4.11
CA CYS A 195 -7.35 -5.30 -3.11
C CYS A 195 -6.72 -6.69 -3.21
N CYS A 196 -5.59 -6.87 -2.52
CA CYS A 196 -4.95 -8.19 -2.41
C CYS A 196 -5.58 -8.99 -1.26
N SER A 197 -5.63 -10.32 -1.44
CA SER A 197 -5.74 -11.27 -0.35
C SER A 197 -4.36 -11.45 0.32
N PHE A 198 -4.10 -12.61 0.87
CA PHE A 198 -2.80 -12.89 1.48
C PHE A 198 -1.71 -12.94 0.40
N VAL A 199 -0.62 -12.22 0.64
CA VAL A 199 0.60 -12.27 -0.18
C VAL A 199 1.73 -12.71 0.73
N ALA A 200 2.53 -13.68 0.31
CA ALA A 200 3.63 -14.28 1.08
C ALA A 200 4.74 -13.25 1.34
N THR A 201 4.54 -12.40 2.33
CA THR A 201 5.42 -11.31 2.76
C THR A 201 5.74 -11.48 4.25
N PRO A 202 6.75 -10.78 4.78
CA PRO A 202 7.04 -10.80 6.22
C PRO A 202 5.81 -10.44 7.08
N MET A 203 4.91 -9.61 6.58
CA MET A 203 3.68 -9.22 7.29
C MET A 203 2.77 -10.40 7.64
N VAL A 204 2.70 -11.42 6.79
CA VAL A 204 1.84 -12.59 6.99
C VAL A 204 2.59 -13.84 7.44
N ALA A 205 3.92 -13.78 7.50
CA ALA A 205 4.77 -14.94 7.85
C ALA A 205 4.47 -15.53 9.24
N GLN A 206 3.96 -14.70 10.16
CA GLN A 206 3.62 -15.13 11.53
C GLN A 206 2.16 -15.60 11.67
N ASN A 207 1.37 -15.53 10.62
CA ASN A 207 -0.02 -15.98 10.66
C ASN A 207 -0.08 -17.50 10.80
N ARG A 208 -0.86 -18.00 11.79
CA ARG A 208 -1.02 -19.42 12.10
C ARG A 208 -2.41 -19.95 11.74
N PHE A 209 -3.06 -19.32 10.79
CA PHE A 209 -4.40 -19.72 10.32
C PHE A 209 -4.39 -19.96 8.80
N PRO A 210 -5.36 -20.72 8.27
CA PRO A 210 -5.50 -20.92 6.84
C PRO A 210 -5.64 -19.59 6.09
N MET A 211 -4.83 -19.38 5.07
CA MET A 211 -4.80 -18.17 4.25
C MET A 211 -5.34 -18.48 2.85
N PRO A 212 -6.67 -18.51 2.63
CA PRO A 212 -7.23 -18.80 1.33
C PRO A 212 -6.80 -17.77 0.30
N GLY A 213 -6.34 -18.26 -0.85
CA GLY A 213 -5.85 -17.39 -1.92
C GLY A 213 -4.49 -16.76 -1.64
N LEU A 214 -3.66 -17.38 -0.77
CA LEU A 214 -2.26 -16.98 -0.59
C LEU A 214 -1.54 -17.02 -1.94
N MET A 215 -0.94 -15.88 -2.29
CA MET A 215 -0.15 -15.71 -3.52
C MET A 215 1.32 -15.50 -3.16
N ASN A 216 2.24 -15.94 -4.02
CA ASN A 216 3.63 -15.48 -3.91
C ASN A 216 3.74 -13.99 -4.28
N VAL A 217 4.83 -13.36 -3.86
CA VAL A 217 5.04 -11.92 -4.07
C VAL A 217 5.19 -11.59 -5.56
N GLU A 218 5.82 -12.47 -6.32
CA GLU A 218 6.09 -12.30 -7.75
C GLU A 218 4.79 -12.28 -8.55
N ASP A 219 3.90 -13.23 -8.31
CA ASP A 219 2.60 -13.31 -8.99
C ASP A 219 1.70 -12.13 -8.64
N ALA A 220 1.67 -11.73 -7.36
CA ALA A 220 0.94 -10.55 -6.91
C ALA A 220 1.47 -9.28 -7.59
N THR A 221 2.80 -9.11 -7.63
CA THR A 221 3.47 -8.00 -8.30
C THR A 221 3.12 -7.96 -9.80
N ALA A 222 3.26 -9.09 -10.49
CA ALA A 222 2.92 -9.17 -11.91
C ALA A 222 1.44 -8.86 -12.18
N HIS A 223 0.54 -9.30 -11.29
CA HIS A 223 -0.90 -9.01 -11.40
C HIS A 223 -1.19 -7.51 -11.23
N ILE A 224 -0.56 -6.89 -10.23
CA ILE A 224 -0.70 -5.45 -9.98
C ILE A 224 -0.19 -4.65 -11.17
N LEU A 225 1.00 -4.94 -11.67
CA LEU A 225 1.58 -4.24 -12.82
C LEU A 225 0.71 -4.35 -14.07
N ARG A 226 0.16 -5.54 -14.36
CA ARG A 226 -0.82 -5.70 -15.46
C ARG A 226 -2.07 -4.84 -15.26
N GLY A 227 -2.53 -4.72 -14.01
CA GLY A 227 -3.67 -3.87 -13.66
C GLY A 227 -3.39 -2.38 -13.85
N LEU A 228 -2.19 -1.94 -13.47
CA LEU A 228 -1.72 -0.55 -13.63
C LEU A 228 -1.60 -0.18 -15.12
N VAL A 229 -0.99 -1.05 -15.94
CA VAL A 229 -0.90 -0.85 -17.39
C VAL A 229 -2.28 -0.66 -18.02
N ARG A 230 -3.27 -1.41 -17.56
CA ARG A 230 -4.67 -1.31 -17.99
C ARG A 230 -5.46 -0.19 -17.33
N ARG A 231 -4.84 0.60 -16.44
CA ARG A 231 -5.46 1.69 -15.67
C ARG A 231 -6.75 1.27 -14.95
N LYS A 232 -6.75 0.06 -14.40
CA LYS A 232 -7.90 -0.45 -13.64
C LYS A 232 -8.09 0.37 -12.37
N ARG A 233 -9.32 0.80 -12.09
CA ARG A 233 -9.65 1.52 -10.85
C ARG A 233 -9.52 0.66 -9.61
N ARG A 234 -9.86 -0.63 -9.74
CA ARG A 234 -9.67 -1.62 -8.69
C ARG A 234 -8.98 -2.83 -9.29
N ILE A 235 -7.84 -3.20 -8.70
CA ILE A 235 -7.03 -4.35 -9.06
C ILE A 235 -7.20 -5.35 -7.92
N ILE A 236 -7.77 -6.51 -8.22
CA ILE A 236 -8.11 -7.50 -7.22
C ILE A 236 -7.33 -8.76 -7.49
N CYS A 237 -6.65 -9.29 -6.48
CA CYS A 237 -5.87 -10.51 -6.58
C CYS A 237 -5.99 -11.38 -5.31
N PRO A 238 -6.38 -12.64 -5.49
CA PRO A 238 -6.89 -13.27 -6.71
C PRO A 238 -8.34 -12.83 -7.01
N SER A 239 -8.69 -12.73 -8.29
CA SER A 239 -9.98 -12.17 -8.72
C SER A 239 -11.21 -13.00 -8.32
N TRP A 240 -11.06 -14.31 -8.16
CA TRP A 240 -12.16 -15.19 -7.77
C TRP A 240 -12.67 -14.92 -6.34
N LEU A 241 -11.80 -14.45 -5.45
CA LEU A 241 -12.15 -14.18 -4.04
C LEU A 241 -13.15 -13.02 -3.89
N VAL A 242 -13.21 -12.13 -4.88
CA VAL A 242 -14.12 -10.98 -4.87
C VAL A 242 -15.58 -11.37 -4.89
N LEU A 243 -15.92 -12.41 -5.66
CA LEU A 243 -17.32 -12.83 -5.77
C LEU A 243 -17.82 -13.30 -4.41
N GLY A 244 -17.01 -14.10 -3.70
CA GLY A 244 -17.32 -14.53 -2.34
C GLY A 244 -17.39 -13.37 -1.35
N SER A 245 -16.42 -12.45 -1.40
CA SER A 245 -16.38 -11.27 -0.52
C SER A 245 -17.59 -10.37 -0.70
N ARG A 246 -17.97 -10.09 -1.96
CA ARG A 246 -19.17 -9.29 -2.23
C ARG A 246 -20.47 -9.97 -1.83
N PHE A 247 -20.54 -11.27 -2.00
CA PHE A 247 -21.68 -12.05 -1.52
C PHE A 247 -21.81 -11.95 0.00
N MET A 248 -20.71 -12.08 0.72
CA MET A 248 -20.69 -11.96 2.18
C MET A 248 -21.08 -10.54 2.66
N ASP A 249 -20.71 -9.50 1.94
CA ASP A 249 -21.04 -8.09 2.30
C ASP A 249 -22.54 -7.77 2.08
N VAL A 250 -23.24 -8.54 1.25
CA VAL A 250 -24.68 -8.39 0.98
C VAL A 250 -25.55 -9.25 1.93
N LEU A 251 -24.95 -10.23 2.60
CA LEU A 251 -25.70 -11.07 3.56
C LEU A 251 -26.18 -10.25 4.77
N PRO A 252 -27.33 -10.59 5.36
CA PRO A 252 -27.72 -10.07 6.67
C PRO A 252 -26.59 -10.28 7.68
N ILE A 253 -26.28 -9.24 8.46
CA ILE A 253 -25.11 -9.20 9.37
C ILE A 253 -25.02 -10.47 10.25
N ARG A 254 -26.15 -10.93 10.82
CA ARG A 254 -26.18 -12.12 11.66
C ARG A 254 -25.73 -13.41 10.94
N LEU A 255 -25.98 -13.53 9.63
CA LEU A 255 -25.54 -14.68 8.83
C LEU A 255 -24.05 -14.58 8.51
N ALA A 256 -23.56 -13.40 8.22
CA ALA A 256 -22.13 -13.16 8.01
C ALA A 256 -21.33 -13.41 9.31
N GLU A 257 -21.79 -12.93 10.46
CA GLU A 257 -21.20 -13.18 11.77
C GLU A 257 -21.17 -14.67 12.10
N PHE A 258 -22.27 -15.39 11.88
CA PHE A 258 -22.34 -16.83 12.08
C PHE A 258 -21.32 -17.61 11.26
N TYR A 259 -21.09 -17.19 10.02
CA TYR A 259 -20.06 -17.75 9.15
C TYR A 259 -18.65 -17.44 9.66
N TYR A 260 -18.36 -16.17 9.97
CA TYR A 260 -17.02 -15.74 10.34
C TYR A 260 -16.59 -16.21 11.73
N THR A 261 -17.49 -16.26 12.72
CA THR A 261 -17.18 -16.72 14.08
C THR A 261 -16.88 -18.22 14.15
N ARG A 262 -17.24 -18.98 13.12
CA ARG A 262 -16.91 -20.41 13.00
C ARG A 262 -15.63 -20.69 12.22
N GLN A 263 -15.04 -19.67 11.60
CA GLN A 263 -13.74 -19.82 10.95
C GLN A 263 -12.65 -19.99 12.01
N PRO A 264 -11.65 -20.85 11.77
CA PRO A 264 -10.51 -20.95 12.67
C PRO A 264 -9.80 -19.59 12.74
N THR A 265 -9.90 -18.94 13.89
CA THR A 265 -9.17 -17.70 14.17
C THR A 265 -7.78 -18.07 14.63
N GLY A 266 -6.75 -17.61 13.90
CA GLY A 266 -5.36 -17.73 14.31
C GLY A 266 -4.88 -16.42 14.92
N ARG A 267 -3.83 -16.46 15.72
CA ARG A 267 -3.17 -15.24 16.21
C ARG A 267 -2.71 -14.43 15.00
N PRO A 268 -3.11 -13.15 14.88
CA PRO A 268 -2.36 -12.23 14.07
C PRO A 268 -0.96 -12.19 14.64
N GLY A 269 0.06 -12.18 13.77
CA GLY A 269 1.43 -11.99 14.22
C GLY A 269 1.49 -10.75 15.13
N SER A 270 2.13 -10.87 16.29
CA SER A 270 2.41 -9.69 17.13
C SER A 270 3.04 -8.63 16.24
N MET A 271 2.56 -7.40 16.36
CA MET A 271 3.24 -6.29 15.68
C MET A 271 4.72 -6.37 16.05
N PRO A 272 5.66 -6.27 15.11
CA PRO A 272 7.07 -6.12 15.46
C PRO A 272 7.15 -4.98 16.47
N GLY A 273 7.75 -5.26 17.62
CA GLY A 273 7.83 -4.34 18.74
C GLY A 273 8.35 -2.98 18.29
N VAL A 274 7.93 -1.95 19.00
CA VAL A 274 8.26 -0.54 18.79
C VAL A 274 9.77 -0.23 18.91
N ASP A 275 10.62 -1.24 19.07
CA ASP A 275 12.07 -1.13 19.22
C ASP A 275 12.86 -1.08 17.91
N THR A 276 12.26 -0.61 16.81
CA THR A 276 13.10 -0.07 15.74
C THR A 276 13.59 1.30 16.19
N PRO A 277 14.93 1.51 16.33
CA PRO A 277 15.47 2.85 16.59
C PRO A 277 14.91 3.77 15.51
N GLY A 278 14.12 4.74 15.96
CA GLY A 278 13.39 5.62 15.07
C GLY A 278 14.36 6.39 14.18
N CYS A 279 13.87 6.75 13.01
CA CYS A 279 14.50 7.63 12.03
C CYS A 279 14.88 9.03 12.61
N LYS A 280 14.66 9.24 13.89
CA LYS A 280 14.87 10.54 14.58
C LYS A 280 16.34 10.89 14.85
N ASP A 281 17.29 9.95 14.71
CA ASP A 281 18.67 10.14 15.14
C ASP A 281 19.73 10.10 14.01
N GLN A 282 19.35 10.27 12.75
CA GLN A 282 20.35 10.45 11.68
C GLN A 282 20.46 11.92 11.30
N PRO A 283 21.67 12.54 11.45
CA PRO A 283 21.90 13.89 10.96
C PRO A 283 21.79 13.90 9.42
N GLU A 284 21.16 14.96 8.91
CA GLU A 284 21.12 15.30 7.50
C GLU A 284 22.52 15.20 6.87
N GLN A 285 22.80 14.11 6.18
CA GLN A 285 23.98 14.09 5.31
C GLN A 285 23.66 14.96 4.11
N ALA A 286 24.08 16.22 4.25
CA ALA A 286 24.10 17.19 3.16
C ALA A 286 24.80 16.59 1.94
N SER A 287 24.10 16.61 0.82
CA SER A 287 24.63 16.37 -0.49
C SER A 287 25.78 17.35 -0.78
N ARG A 288 27.02 16.86 -0.76
CA ARG A 288 28.14 17.51 -1.45
C ARG A 288 28.76 16.48 -2.37
N THR A 289 28.80 16.87 -3.60
CA THR A 289 29.42 16.43 -4.87
C THR A 289 28.54 15.62 -5.76
#